data_e8e21966dacee28287c1f6d099649ceb
#
_entry.id   e8e21966dacee28287c1f6d099649ceb
#
_cell.length_a   1.000
_cell.length_b   1.000
_cell.length_c   1.000
_cell.angle_alpha   90.00
_cell.angle_beta   90.00
_cell.angle_gamma   90.00
#
_symmetry.space_group_name_H-M   'P 1'
#
loop_
_entity.id
_entity.type
_entity.pdbx_description
1 polymer ?
#
loop_
_entity_poly.entity_id
_entity_poly.type
_entity_poly.pdbx_seq_one_letter_code
_entity_poly.pdbx_strand_id
1 'polypeptide(L)'
;CMSALLDNGDEILIPSPDYPLWTACATLAGGKAVHYICDEQAEWYPDMDDIRKKITSRTKAIVIINPNNPTGALYPREILQQIVDIAREHNLIIFSDEIYDRLVMDGAEHISIASMAPDLFCVTFSGLSKSHMIAGFRIGWMILSGNKAIAKDYIEGTKMLSNMRLCSNVPAQSIVQTALG
;
A
#
# COMPACT_ATOMS: atom_id res chain seq x y z
N CYS A 1 -1.90 -10.32 -2.56
CA CYS A 1 -1.20 -9.90 -1.35
C CYS A 1 -1.96 -10.30 -0.09
N MET A 2 -3.20 -9.84 0.09
CA MET A 2 -4.00 -10.14 1.29
C MET A 2 -4.14 -11.65 1.56
N SER A 3 -4.46 -12.43 0.55
CA SER A 3 -4.61 -13.89 0.66
C SER A 3 -3.32 -14.66 1.02
N ALA A 4 -2.14 -14.02 0.90
CA ALA A 4 -0.87 -14.57 1.36
C ALA A 4 -0.48 -14.10 2.77
N LEU A 5 -1.23 -13.14 3.32
CA LEU A 5 -0.90 -12.51 4.60
C LEU A 5 -1.90 -12.81 5.70
N LEU A 6 -3.21 -12.76 5.36
CA LEU A 6 -4.27 -12.74 6.36
C LEU A 6 -4.90 -14.11 6.53
N ASP A 7 -4.98 -14.53 7.78
CA ASP A 7 -5.80 -15.63 8.25
C ASP A 7 -7.07 -15.10 8.94
N ASN A 8 -7.98 -16.02 9.26
CA ASN A 8 -9.23 -15.67 9.92
C ASN A 8 -8.98 -14.99 11.27
N GLY A 9 -9.42 -13.75 11.38
CA GLY A 9 -9.26 -12.91 12.56
C GLY A 9 -8.00 -12.05 12.59
N ASP A 10 -7.11 -12.14 11.61
CA ASP A 10 -6.03 -11.16 11.42
C ASP A 10 -6.60 -9.82 11.02
N GLU A 11 -5.90 -8.76 11.39
CA GLU A 11 -6.34 -7.37 11.16
C GLU A 11 -5.34 -6.63 10.26
N ILE A 12 -5.89 -5.73 9.45
CA ILE A 12 -5.10 -4.79 8.67
C ILE A 12 -5.67 -3.39 8.81
N LEU A 13 -4.79 -2.41 9.06
CA LEU A 13 -5.16 -1.01 9.14
C LEU A 13 -5.32 -0.43 7.74
N ILE A 14 -6.43 0.25 7.50
CA ILE A 14 -6.79 0.86 6.20
C ILE A 14 -7.24 2.29 6.47
N PRO A 15 -6.88 3.30 5.64
CA PRO A 15 -7.33 4.67 5.84
C PRO A 15 -8.85 4.80 5.69
N SER A 16 -9.44 5.80 6.33
CA SER A 16 -10.82 6.21 6.11
C SER A 16 -10.89 7.73 5.95
N PRO A 17 -11.34 8.23 4.77
CA PRO A 17 -11.86 7.47 3.62
C PRO A 17 -10.78 6.72 2.84
N ASP A 18 -11.18 5.61 2.16
CA ASP A 18 -10.29 4.76 1.38
C ASP A 18 -10.81 4.48 -0.05
N TYR A 19 -9.97 3.84 -0.84
CA TYR A 19 -10.40 3.16 -2.04
C TYR A 19 -10.96 1.77 -1.65
N PRO A 20 -12.27 1.49 -1.88
CA PRO A 20 -12.98 0.33 -1.31
C PRO A 20 -12.37 -1.05 -1.61
N LEU A 21 -11.48 -1.14 -2.61
CA LEU A 21 -10.81 -2.38 -2.97
C LEU A 21 -9.96 -2.95 -1.82
N TRP A 22 -9.33 -2.08 -1.01
CA TRP A 22 -8.49 -2.51 0.10
C TRP A 22 -9.31 -3.24 1.16
N THR A 23 -10.43 -2.66 1.56
CA THR A 23 -11.41 -3.27 2.48
C THR A 23 -11.98 -4.57 1.92
N ALA A 24 -12.36 -4.59 0.64
CA ALA A 24 -12.88 -5.78 -0.02
C ALA A 24 -11.83 -6.92 -0.04
N CYS A 25 -10.59 -6.61 -0.41
CA CYS A 25 -9.51 -7.62 -0.45
C CYS A 25 -9.18 -8.19 0.92
N ALA A 26 -9.17 -7.37 1.97
CA ALA A 26 -8.97 -7.84 3.34
C ALA A 26 -10.08 -8.80 3.78
N THR A 27 -11.34 -8.42 3.54
CA THR A 27 -12.52 -9.23 3.88
C THR A 27 -12.55 -10.56 3.10
N LEU A 28 -12.27 -10.52 1.79
CA LEU A 28 -12.24 -11.73 0.95
C LEU A 28 -11.09 -12.69 1.33
N ALA A 29 -10.03 -12.17 1.92
CA ALA A 29 -8.93 -12.99 2.43
C ALA A 29 -9.22 -13.61 3.82
N GLY A 30 -10.36 -13.31 4.42
CA GLY A 30 -10.74 -13.80 5.76
C GLY A 30 -10.26 -12.91 6.90
N GLY A 31 -9.57 -11.82 6.61
CA GLY A 31 -9.12 -10.85 7.59
C GLY A 31 -10.16 -9.78 7.89
N LYS A 32 -9.84 -8.92 8.84
CA LYS A 32 -10.67 -7.78 9.27
C LYS A 32 -10.02 -6.47 8.87
N ALA A 33 -10.72 -5.67 8.10
CA ALA A 33 -10.35 -4.28 7.82
C ALA A 33 -10.63 -3.43 9.06
N VAL A 34 -9.62 -2.76 9.58
CA VAL A 34 -9.70 -1.83 10.71
C VAL A 34 -9.36 -0.44 10.19
N HIS A 35 -10.37 0.43 10.09
CA HIS A 35 -10.19 1.74 9.49
C HIS A 35 -9.65 2.75 10.51
N TYR A 36 -8.54 3.42 10.15
CA TYR A 36 -8.05 4.59 10.89
C TYR A 36 -8.53 5.88 10.22
N ILE A 37 -8.69 6.93 11.00
CA ILE A 37 -9.24 8.20 10.54
C ILE A 37 -8.16 9.00 9.80
N CYS A 38 -8.53 9.54 8.63
CA CYS A 38 -7.83 10.66 8.00
C CYS A 38 -8.68 11.91 8.25
N ASP A 39 -8.16 12.86 9.03
CA ASP A 39 -8.94 13.99 9.54
C ASP A 39 -9.07 15.09 8.49
N GLU A 40 -10.31 15.40 8.10
CA GLU A 40 -10.61 16.49 7.17
C GLU A 40 -10.11 17.86 7.68
N GLN A 41 -10.14 18.09 8.98
CA GLN A 41 -9.68 19.36 9.57
C GLN A 41 -8.13 19.44 9.61
N ALA A 42 -7.45 18.31 9.44
CA ALA A 42 -5.98 18.18 9.34
C ALA A 42 -5.55 17.79 7.92
N GLU A 43 -6.12 18.40 6.90
CA GLU A 43 -5.77 18.18 5.49
C GLU A 43 -5.88 16.72 5.03
N TRP A 44 -6.77 15.95 5.64
CA TRP A 44 -6.95 14.52 5.39
C TRP A 44 -5.72 13.67 5.74
N TYR A 45 -4.86 14.16 6.63
CA TYR A 45 -3.75 13.36 7.12
C TYR A 45 -4.21 12.31 8.13
N PRO A 46 -3.53 11.16 8.18
CA PRO A 46 -3.81 10.12 9.16
C PRO A 46 -3.69 10.61 10.61
N ASP A 47 -4.67 10.30 11.43
CA ASP A 47 -4.62 10.51 12.88
C ASP A 47 -3.75 9.42 13.51
N MET A 48 -2.55 9.80 13.96
CA MET A 48 -1.57 8.88 14.54
C MET A 48 -2.04 8.28 15.87
N ASP A 49 -2.81 9.04 16.65
CA ASP A 49 -3.35 8.53 17.91
C ASP A 49 -4.46 7.51 17.67
N ASP A 50 -5.29 7.74 16.65
CA ASP A 50 -6.31 6.79 16.24
C ASP A 50 -5.69 5.50 15.68
N ILE A 51 -4.62 5.61 14.88
CA ILE A 51 -3.85 4.45 14.41
C ILE A 51 -3.35 3.64 15.60
N ARG A 52 -2.66 4.27 16.55
CA ARG A 52 -2.10 3.59 17.74
C ARG A 52 -3.16 2.89 18.58
N LYS A 53 -4.32 3.53 18.78
CA LYS A 53 -5.45 2.95 19.53
C LYS A 53 -6.05 1.71 18.85
N LYS A 54 -5.92 1.59 17.54
CA LYS A 54 -6.51 0.50 16.74
C LYS A 54 -5.59 -0.68 16.51
N ILE A 55 -4.31 -0.54 16.84
CA ILE A 55 -3.35 -1.64 16.75
C ILE A 55 -3.62 -2.67 17.84
N THR A 56 -3.67 -3.94 17.45
CA THR A 56 -3.80 -5.08 18.36
C THR A 56 -2.71 -6.11 18.05
N SER A 57 -2.62 -7.16 18.86
CA SER A 57 -1.73 -8.30 18.57
C SER A 57 -2.08 -9.07 17.29
N ARG A 58 -3.23 -8.80 16.69
CA ARG A 58 -3.67 -9.39 15.42
C ARG A 58 -3.38 -8.51 14.21
N THR A 59 -2.94 -7.28 14.42
CA THR A 59 -2.63 -6.36 13.33
C THR A 59 -1.35 -6.80 12.60
N LYS A 60 -1.45 -7.09 11.31
CA LYS A 60 -0.34 -7.58 10.48
C LYS A 60 0.30 -6.48 9.63
N ALA A 61 -0.49 -5.53 9.19
CA ALA A 61 -0.03 -4.52 8.25
C ALA A 61 -0.82 -3.22 8.37
N ILE A 62 -0.24 -2.18 7.83
CA ILE A 62 -0.89 -0.89 7.59
C ILE A 62 -0.88 -0.57 6.11
N VAL A 63 -2.02 -0.16 5.57
CA VAL A 63 -2.17 0.35 4.22
C VAL A 63 -2.09 1.87 4.25
N ILE A 64 -1.30 2.45 3.37
CA ILE A 64 -1.37 3.87 3.02
C ILE A 64 -1.70 4.02 1.54
N ILE A 65 -2.43 5.07 1.20
CA ILE A 65 -2.73 5.46 -0.17
C ILE A 65 -2.20 6.88 -0.33
N ASN A 66 -1.11 7.04 -1.06
CA ASN A 66 -0.42 8.33 -1.13
C ASN A 66 0.14 8.60 -2.53
N PRO A 67 -0.38 9.59 -3.26
CA PRO A 67 -1.53 10.47 -2.91
C PRO A 67 -2.83 9.71 -2.69
N ASN A 68 -3.66 10.21 -1.77
CA ASN A 68 -4.85 9.50 -1.32
C ASN A 68 -5.99 9.54 -2.35
N ASN A 69 -6.69 8.44 -2.49
CA ASN A 69 -7.99 8.34 -3.12
C ASN A 69 -9.02 8.00 -2.03
N PRO A 70 -10.03 8.87 -1.76
CA PRO A 70 -10.59 9.90 -2.64
C PRO A 70 -10.15 11.35 -2.36
N THR A 71 -9.38 11.63 -1.30
CA THR A 71 -9.20 13.01 -0.80
C THR A 71 -8.22 13.85 -1.62
N GLY A 72 -7.29 13.20 -2.34
CA GLY A 72 -6.20 13.87 -3.03
C GLY A 72 -5.04 14.29 -2.12
N ALA A 73 -5.12 14.02 -0.81
CA ALA A 73 -4.07 14.37 0.14
C ALA A 73 -2.73 13.73 -0.24
N LEU A 74 -1.68 14.53 -0.23
CA LEU A 74 -0.30 14.10 -0.38
C LEU A 74 0.39 14.22 0.99
N TYR A 75 0.82 13.09 1.54
CA TYR A 75 1.40 13.07 2.88
C TYR A 75 2.84 13.59 2.86
N PRO A 76 3.16 14.62 3.66
CA PRO A 76 4.50 15.13 3.79
C PRO A 76 5.42 14.15 4.53
N ARG A 77 6.73 14.38 4.42
CA ARG A 77 7.76 13.51 5.01
C ARG A 77 7.54 13.23 6.50
N GLU A 78 7.10 14.23 7.24
CA GLU A 78 6.88 14.14 8.70
C GLU A 78 5.76 13.17 9.05
N ILE A 79 4.69 13.17 8.27
CA ILE A 79 3.56 12.23 8.43
C ILE A 79 4.00 10.81 8.04
N LEU A 80 4.70 10.67 6.92
CA LEU A 80 5.24 9.37 6.50
C LEU A 80 6.21 8.79 7.54
N GLN A 81 7.06 9.64 8.14
CA GLN A 81 7.99 9.20 9.18
C GLN A 81 7.26 8.68 10.43
N GLN A 82 6.21 9.35 10.87
CA GLN A 82 5.40 8.86 12.00
C GLN A 82 4.76 7.50 11.71
N ILE A 83 4.28 7.29 10.48
CA ILE A 83 3.74 5.98 10.07
C ILE A 83 4.84 4.91 10.09
N VAL A 84 6.04 5.23 9.58
CA VAL A 84 7.20 4.32 9.62
C VAL A 84 7.57 3.96 11.06
N ASP A 85 7.56 4.94 11.97
CA ASP A 85 7.90 4.71 13.37
C ASP A 85 6.87 3.82 14.06
N ILE A 86 5.58 4.02 13.81
CA ILE A 86 4.51 3.14 14.29
C ILE A 86 4.65 1.73 13.72
N ALA A 87 4.90 1.61 12.42
CA ALA A 87 5.08 0.31 11.78
C ALA A 87 6.29 -0.45 12.36
N ARG A 88 7.37 0.27 12.68
CA ARG A 88 8.57 -0.29 13.32
C ARG A 88 8.29 -0.75 14.74
N GLU A 89 7.62 0.09 15.54
CA GLU A 89 7.26 -0.22 16.94
C GLU A 89 6.42 -1.49 17.04
N HIS A 90 5.53 -1.70 16.09
CA HIS A 90 4.56 -2.81 16.12
C HIS A 90 4.87 -3.95 15.12
N ASN A 91 6.03 -3.90 14.44
CA ASN A 91 6.45 -4.89 13.43
C ASN A 91 5.41 -5.08 12.31
N LEU A 92 4.80 -4.00 11.84
CA LEU A 92 3.81 -4.04 10.77
C LEU A 92 4.48 -4.04 9.38
N ILE A 93 3.88 -4.75 8.44
CA ILE A 93 4.18 -4.60 7.02
C ILE A 93 3.53 -3.32 6.52
N ILE A 94 4.26 -2.55 5.73
CA ILE A 94 3.70 -1.36 5.08
C ILE A 94 3.25 -1.72 3.67
N PHE A 95 1.96 -1.55 3.38
CA PHE A 95 1.39 -1.59 2.04
C PHE A 95 1.15 -0.17 1.55
N SER A 96 1.88 0.24 0.52
CA SER A 96 1.81 1.59 -0.04
C SER A 96 1.21 1.56 -1.43
N ASP A 97 0.01 2.13 -1.58
CA ASP A 97 -0.62 2.36 -2.87
C ASP A 97 -0.17 3.73 -3.40
N GLU A 98 0.73 3.70 -4.37
CA GLU A 98 1.37 4.88 -4.96
C GLU A 98 0.92 5.08 -6.42
N ILE A 99 -0.30 4.63 -6.77
CA ILE A 99 -0.81 4.69 -8.15
C ILE A 99 -0.91 6.13 -8.68
N TYR A 100 -0.95 7.13 -7.81
CA TYR A 100 -1.01 8.56 -8.16
C TYR A 100 0.32 9.29 -7.99
N ASP A 101 1.45 8.59 -7.82
CA ASP A 101 2.78 9.15 -7.56
C ASP A 101 3.22 10.25 -8.55
N ARG A 102 2.77 10.16 -9.82
CA ARG A 102 3.07 11.12 -10.88
C ARG A 102 1.97 12.16 -11.12
N LEU A 103 0.91 12.13 -10.34
CA LEU A 103 -0.22 13.08 -10.43
C LEU A 103 -0.21 14.05 -9.24
N VAL A 104 0.96 14.57 -8.91
CA VAL A 104 1.14 15.62 -7.92
C VAL A 104 1.10 16.99 -8.61
N MET A 105 0.55 17.99 -7.92
CA MET A 105 0.30 19.33 -8.44
C MET A 105 1.04 20.38 -7.60
N ASP A 106 0.99 21.62 -8.03
CA ASP A 106 1.46 22.82 -7.31
C ASP A 106 2.95 22.75 -6.88
N GLY A 107 3.77 22.03 -7.64
CA GLY A 107 5.20 21.86 -7.35
C GLY A 107 5.52 20.96 -6.17
N ALA A 108 4.52 20.24 -5.64
CA ALA A 108 4.74 19.25 -4.59
C ALA A 108 5.48 18.01 -5.14
N GLU A 109 6.16 17.30 -4.26
CA GLU A 109 6.90 16.07 -4.61
C GLU A 109 6.36 14.87 -3.84
N HIS A 110 6.13 13.78 -4.56
CA HIS A 110 5.80 12.50 -3.94
C HIS A 110 7.04 11.86 -3.33
N ILE A 111 6.89 11.34 -2.12
CA ILE A 111 7.91 10.54 -1.43
C ILE A 111 7.36 9.13 -1.24
N SER A 112 8.05 8.14 -1.81
CA SER A 112 7.71 6.74 -1.53
C SER A 112 8.12 6.40 -0.10
N ILE A 113 7.17 5.93 0.71
CA ILE A 113 7.43 5.56 2.11
C ILE A 113 8.46 4.44 2.23
N ALA A 114 8.56 3.57 1.23
CA ALA A 114 9.56 2.51 1.20
C ALA A 114 11.00 3.03 1.21
N SER A 115 11.24 4.24 0.66
CA SER A 115 12.57 4.88 0.71
C SER A 115 12.98 5.32 2.12
N MET A 116 12.02 5.47 3.02
CA MET A 116 12.22 5.91 4.41
C MET A 116 12.31 4.74 5.40
N ALA A 117 11.98 3.53 4.97
CA ALA A 117 11.87 2.35 5.82
C ALA A 117 12.70 1.15 5.32
N PRO A 118 14.02 1.28 5.10
CA PRO A 118 14.85 0.20 4.56
C PRO A 118 14.99 -1.00 5.50
N ASP A 119 14.72 -0.81 6.78
CA ASP A 119 14.75 -1.82 7.85
C ASP A 119 13.44 -2.59 7.99
N LEU A 120 12.33 -2.04 7.48
CA LEU A 120 11.02 -2.69 7.47
C LEU A 120 10.79 -3.44 6.15
N PHE A 121 9.75 -4.26 6.12
CA PHE A 121 9.28 -4.85 4.87
C PHE A 121 8.14 -4.02 4.29
N CYS A 122 8.34 -3.53 3.07
CA CYS A 122 7.37 -2.70 2.36
C CYS A 122 6.93 -3.35 1.07
N VAL A 123 5.66 -3.18 0.75
CA VAL A 123 5.04 -3.60 -0.51
C VAL A 123 4.44 -2.37 -1.18
N THR A 124 5.06 -1.92 -2.26
CA THR A 124 4.62 -0.74 -3.00
C THR A 124 3.85 -1.16 -4.25
N PHE A 125 2.70 -0.55 -4.46
CA PHE A 125 1.84 -0.79 -5.62
C PHE A 125 1.79 0.46 -6.49
N SER A 126 1.95 0.26 -7.81
CA SER A 126 1.77 1.32 -8.79
C SER A 126 1.39 0.73 -10.16
N GLY A 127 1.25 1.56 -11.18
CA GLY A 127 0.87 1.12 -12.50
C GLY A 127 0.68 2.29 -13.47
N LEU A 128 0.34 1.97 -14.71
CA LEU A 128 0.18 2.95 -15.79
C LEU A 128 -1.25 3.52 -15.89
N SER A 129 -2.18 2.98 -15.11
CA SER A 129 -3.61 3.33 -15.22
C SER A 129 -3.89 4.82 -15.07
N LYS A 130 -3.15 5.49 -14.16
CA LYS A 130 -3.36 6.90 -13.80
C LYS A 130 -2.29 7.79 -14.43
N SER A 131 -1.03 7.50 -14.16
CA SER A 131 0.09 8.29 -14.66
C SER A 131 0.14 8.44 -16.18
N HIS A 132 -0.33 7.43 -16.93
CA HIS A 132 -0.36 7.40 -18.38
C HIS A 132 -1.76 7.36 -18.98
N MET A 133 -2.81 7.48 -18.15
CA MET A 133 -4.23 7.46 -18.56
C MET A 133 -4.65 6.22 -19.36
N ILE A 134 -3.99 5.08 -19.13
CA ILE A 134 -4.24 3.83 -19.86
C ILE A 134 -4.83 2.73 -18.95
N ALA A 135 -5.81 3.09 -18.15
CA ALA A 135 -6.47 2.15 -17.23
C ALA A 135 -7.01 0.89 -17.93
N GLY A 136 -7.43 1.01 -19.19
CA GLY A 136 -7.92 -0.11 -20.00
C GLY A 136 -6.87 -1.17 -20.35
N PHE A 137 -5.60 -0.83 -20.32
CA PHE A 137 -4.50 -1.79 -20.58
C PHE A 137 -4.29 -2.78 -19.43
N ARG A 138 -4.84 -2.50 -18.24
CA ARG A 138 -4.78 -3.38 -17.07
C ARG A 138 -3.36 -3.76 -16.68
N ILE A 139 -2.44 -2.79 -16.61
CA ILE A 139 -1.05 -2.99 -16.25
C ILE A 139 -0.70 -2.28 -14.94
N GLY A 140 -0.12 -3.01 -14.02
CA GLY A 140 0.39 -2.55 -12.74
C GLY A 140 1.45 -3.50 -12.21
N TRP A 141 2.14 -3.07 -11.18
CA TRP A 141 3.21 -3.82 -10.55
C TRP A 141 3.19 -3.69 -9.04
N MET A 142 3.87 -4.62 -8.41
CA MET A 142 4.11 -4.66 -6.98
C MET A 142 5.63 -4.77 -6.75
N ILE A 143 6.17 -3.92 -5.91
CA ILE A 143 7.59 -3.91 -5.56
C ILE A 143 7.73 -4.33 -4.09
N LEU A 144 8.53 -5.36 -3.86
CA LEU A 144 8.88 -5.84 -2.52
C LEU A 144 10.25 -5.25 -2.14
N SER A 145 10.30 -4.46 -1.08
CA SER A 145 11.49 -3.71 -0.68
C SER A 145 11.76 -3.80 0.82
N GLY A 146 12.89 -3.25 1.23
CA GLY A 146 13.33 -3.25 2.62
C GLY A 146 13.83 -4.62 3.10
N ASN A 147 13.58 -4.94 4.36
CA ASN A 147 14.07 -6.18 4.99
C ASN A 147 13.24 -7.41 4.58
N LYS A 148 13.59 -8.00 3.46
CA LYS A 148 12.92 -9.20 2.93
C LYS A 148 13.13 -10.44 3.81
N ALA A 149 14.11 -10.43 4.70
CA ALA A 149 14.43 -11.60 5.51
C ALA A 149 13.32 -11.93 6.54
N ILE A 150 12.58 -10.91 6.98
CA ILE A 150 11.48 -11.07 7.94
C ILE A 150 10.17 -11.53 7.28
N ALA A 151 10.08 -11.52 5.95
CA ALA A 151 8.87 -11.79 5.18
C ALA A 151 9.04 -12.89 4.14
N LYS A 152 9.97 -13.83 4.36
CA LYS A 152 10.28 -14.90 3.40
C LYS A 152 9.04 -15.73 3.04
N ASP A 153 8.28 -16.16 4.02
CA ASP A 153 7.11 -17.01 3.82
C ASP A 153 5.99 -16.25 3.09
N TYR A 154 5.80 -14.97 3.42
CA TYR A 154 4.89 -14.10 2.69
C TYR A 154 5.28 -13.93 1.21
N ILE A 155 6.58 -13.72 0.95
CA ILE A 155 7.11 -13.60 -0.42
C ILE A 155 6.86 -14.89 -1.19
N GLU A 156 7.13 -16.03 -0.58
CA GLU A 156 6.93 -17.34 -1.23
C GLU A 156 5.44 -17.60 -1.49
N GLY A 157 4.56 -17.36 -0.50
CA GLY A 157 3.12 -17.46 -0.67
C GLY A 157 2.59 -16.56 -1.78
N THR A 158 3.11 -15.34 -1.90
CA THR A 158 2.76 -14.42 -2.98
C THR A 158 3.19 -14.95 -4.35
N LYS A 159 4.38 -15.55 -4.47
CA LYS A 159 4.84 -16.21 -5.70
C LYS A 159 3.94 -17.40 -6.08
N MET A 160 3.61 -18.24 -5.11
CA MET A 160 2.70 -19.38 -5.33
C MET A 160 1.34 -18.91 -5.88
N LEU A 161 0.75 -17.87 -5.29
CA LEU A 161 -0.51 -17.30 -5.78
C LEU A 161 -0.37 -16.67 -7.17
N SER A 162 0.76 -16.04 -7.49
CA SER A 162 1.00 -15.49 -8.83
C SER A 162 1.10 -16.60 -9.88
N ASN A 163 1.70 -17.75 -9.53
CA ASN A 163 1.83 -18.91 -10.42
C ASN A 163 0.48 -19.53 -10.78
N MET A 164 -0.56 -19.36 -9.95
CA MET A 164 -1.91 -19.83 -10.29
C MET A 164 -2.50 -19.13 -11.51
N ARG A 165 -2.06 -17.90 -11.80
CA ARG A 165 -2.48 -17.15 -12.99
C ARG A 165 -1.62 -17.44 -14.22
N LEU A 166 -0.39 -17.93 -14.05
CA LEU A 166 0.64 -18.17 -15.05
C LEU A 166 1.19 -16.88 -15.67
N CYS A 167 0.55 -16.35 -16.72
CA CYS A 167 1.00 -15.16 -17.43
C CYS A 167 0.08 -13.98 -17.17
N SER A 168 0.65 -12.79 -17.01
CA SER A 168 -0.09 -11.54 -17.08
C SER A 168 -0.31 -11.11 -18.53
N ASN A 169 -0.92 -9.95 -18.75
CA ASN A 169 -1.17 -9.40 -20.08
C ASN A 169 0.16 -9.02 -20.76
N VAL A 170 0.71 -9.92 -21.56
CA VAL A 170 2.02 -9.75 -22.22
C VAL A 170 2.06 -8.52 -23.14
N PRO A 171 1.07 -8.23 -23.99
CA PRO A 171 1.06 -7.00 -24.78
C PRO A 171 1.13 -5.72 -23.92
N ALA A 172 0.43 -5.68 -22.80
CA ALA A 172 0.48 -4.54 -21.92
C ALA A 172 1.81 -4.44 -21.13
N GLN A 173 2.44 -5.57 -20.81
CA GLN A 173 3.75 -5.57 -20.18
C GLN A 173 4.85 -5.02 -21.09
N SER A 174 4.77 -5.27 -22.39
CA SER A 174 5.79 -4.83 -23.36
C SER A 174 5.92 -3.30 -23.45
N ILE A 175 4.88 -2.55 -23.07
CA ILE A 175 4.92 -1.08 -23.09
C ILE A 175 5.53 -0.46 -21.84
N VAL A 176 5.69 -1.23 -20.75
CA VAL A 176 6.13 -0.69 -19.44
C VAL A 176 7.48 0.00 -19.56
N GLN A 177 8.45 -0.66 -20.22
CA GLN A 177 9.78 -0.10 -20.42
C GLN A 177 9.73 1.24 -21.18
N THR A 178 8.92 1.33 -22.23
CA THR A 178 8.77 2.56 -23.00
C THR A 178 8.06 3.66 -22.22
N ALA A 179 7.09 3.29 -21.38
CA ALA A 179 6.31 4.25 -20.59
C ALA A 179 7.13 4.84 -19.43
N LEU A 180 8.04 4.07 -18.86
CA LEU A 180 8.83 4.49 -17.70
C LEU A 180 10.17 5.12 -18.06
N GLY A 181 10.68 4.91 -19.28
CA GLY A 181 11.94 5.45 -19.81
C GLY A 181 13.10 4.49 -19.65
#